data_f776662716df11e1cae8f24bcc21583c
#
_entry.id   f776662716df11e1cae8f24bcc21583c
#
_cell.length_a   1.000
_cell.length_b   1.000
_cell.length_c   1.000
_cell.angle_alpha   90.00
_cell.angle_beta   90.00
_cell.angle_gamma   90.00
#
_symmetry.space_group_name_H-M   'P 1'
#
loop_
_entity.id
_entity.type
_entity.pdbx_description
1 polymer ?
#
loop_
_entity_poly.entity_id
_entity_poly.type
_entity_poly.pdbx_seq_one_letter_code
_entity_poly.pdbx_strand_id
1 'polypeptide(L)'
;TKPAWQRFFIMFGGVLFNFILAVLLYGAIMNVWGDEYLRNEDAIYGIAVNDLSYEIGFRNGDRILDFDGVPVEDFAMLQVDMVRAQAEEARVLRGNDTLTIKIDPQYIAAILNTPGIFDLAFPFVVGGFVEGSINADSGLEIGDEVKGIDSVSMFLAQEIRKELLRHKESTVSATVSRSGDLMNIPLQVDSTGMIQVMLDTDLTKFFTITSHDYNFFTAIPAGCKKAWNNITNYIRELGLIFSPKTKAYKSVGSFIAIGKIFPGSWDWYRVWNLTAMLSIMLGVLNLLPIPALD
;
A
#
# COMPACT_ATOMS: atom_id res chain seq x y z
N THR A 1 36.26 21.49 30.19
CA THR A 1 35.63 20.57 29.23
C THR A 1 35.25 19.28 29.95
N LYS A 2 33.97 18.82 29.78
CA LYS A 2 33.50 17.59 30.41
C LYS A 2 34.24 16.36 29.84
N PRO A 3 34.51 15.32 30.63
CA PRO A 3 35.19 14.11 30.18
C PRO A 3 34.40 13.40 29.08
N ALA A 4 35.09 12.64 28.20
CA ALA A 4 34.53 12.04 27.01
C ALA A 4 33.27 11.15 27.27
N TRP A 5 33.29 10.39 28.40
CA TRP A 5 32.15 9.55 28.77
C TRP A 5 30.87 10.35 29.10
N GLN A 6 31.01 11.55 29.71
CA GLN A 6 29.85 12.41 30.00
C GLN A 6 29.26 13.00 28.72
N ARG A 7 30.11 13.39 27.75
CA ARG A 7 29.63 13.83 26.43
C ARG A 7 28.93 12.69 25.71
N PHE A 8 29.50 11.49 25.75
CA PHE A 8 28.85 10.31 25.18
C PHE A 8 27.47 10.08 25.79
N PHE A 9 27.29 10.11 27.11
CA PHE A 9 25.97 9.92 27.73
C PHE A 9 24.98 11.04 27.42
N ILE A 10 25.44 12.28 27.24
CA ILE A 10 24.56 13.39 26.87
C ILE A 10 24.06 13.20 25.44
N MET A 11 24.92 12.85 24.50
CA MET A 11 24.55 12.60 23.09
C MET A 11 23.69 11.34 22.97
N PHE A 12 24.11 10.25 23.61
CA PHE A 12 23.38 8.98 23.61
C PHE A 12 22.02 9.09 24.30
N GLY A 13 21.89 9.95 25.31
CA GLY A 13 20.64 10.20 26.02
C GLY A 13 19.53 10.72 25.10
N GLY A 14 19.86 11.64 24.19
CA GLY A 14 18.91 12.15 23.20
C GLY A 14 18.44 11.06 22.25
N VAL A 15 19.36 10.23 21.76
CA VAL A 15 19.06 9.09 20.89
C VAL A 15 18.20 8.06 21.61
N LEU A 16 18.56 7.70 22.83
CA LEU A 16 17.82 6.74 23.64
C LEU A 16 16.40 7.23 23.91
N PHE A 17 16.23 8.53 24.18
CA PHE A 17 14.91 9.12 24.42
C PHE A 17 14.01 9.01 23.18
N ASN A 18 14.54 9.22 21.98
CA ASN A 18 13.81 9.05 20.74
C ASN A 18 13.33 7.59 20.54
N PHE A 19 14.16 6.61 20.84
CA PHE A 19 13.74 5.20 20.76
C PHE A 19 12.71 4.83 21.81
N ILE A 20 12.86 5.31 23.05
CA ILE A 20 11.86 5.10 24.12
C ILE A 20 10.54 5.75 23.71
N LEU A 21 10.55 6.98 23.20
CA LEU A 21 9.34 7.66 22.73
C LEU A 21 8.64 6.86 21.61
N ALA A 22 9.40 6.36 20.64
CA ALA A 22 8.84 5.54 19.57
C ALA A 22 8.19 4.26 20.10
N VAL A 23 8.83 3.56 21.05
CA VAL A 23 8.27 2.35 21.68
C VAL A 23 6.96 2.68 22.42
N LEU A 24 6.94 3.78 23.19
CA LEU A 24 5.74 4.20 23.91
C LEU A 24 4.59 4.56 22.96
N LEU A 25 4.90 5.29 21.90
CA LEU A 25 3.88 5.63 20.88
C LEU A 25 3.35 4.40 20.17
N TYR A 26 4.22 3.48 19.72
CA TYR A 26 3.75 2.23 19.10
C TYR A 26 2.99 1.34 20.07
N GLY A 27 3.40 1.27 21.34
CA GLY A 27 2.63 0.57 22.37
C GLY A 27 1.24 1.17 22.56
N ALA A 28 1.14 2.50 22.60
CA ALA A 28 -0.15 3.18 22.70
C ALA A 28 -1.01 2.96 21.43
N ILE A 29 -0.42 3.01 20.23
CA ILE A 29 -1.11 2.70 18.97
C ILE A 29 -1.67 1.28 18.99
N MET A 30 -0.86 0.29 19.37
CA MET A 30 -1.30 -1.11 19.48
C MET A 30 -2.43 -1.28 20.48
N ASN A 31 -2.40 -0.56 21.61
CA ASN A 31 -3.46 -0.64 22.62
C ASN A 31 -4.77 0.01 22.19
N VAL A 32 -4.72 1.13 21.44
CA VAL A 32 -5.91 1.91 21.08
C VAL A 32 -6.56 1.44 19.78
N TRP A 33 -5.73 1.11 18.77
CA TRP A 33 -6.22 0.76 17.42
C TRP A 33 -5.95 -0.69 17.04
N GLY A 34 -5.10 -1.41 17.78
CA GLY A 34 -4.67 -2.74 17.39
C GLY A 34 -3.70 -2.71 16.20
N ASP A 35 -3.65 -3.82 15.50
CA ASP A 35 -2.90 -3.98 14.25
C ASP A 35 -3.81 -4.69 13.24
N GLU A 36 -4.18 -3.97 12.19
CA GLU A 36 -5.03 -4.49 11.12
C GLU A 36 -4.24 -4.47 9.81
N TYR A 37 -4.19 -5.60 9.14
CA TYR A 37 -3.57 -5.71 7.83
C TYR A 37 -4.22 -6.81 7.01
N LEU A 38 -4.11 -6.69 5.69
CA LEU A 38 -4.51 -7.74 4.76
C LEU A 38 -3.31 -8.67 4.53
N ARG A 39 -3.44 -9.95 4.93
CA ARG A 39 -2.41 -10.93 4.57
C ARG A 39 -2.38 -11.09 3.05
N ASN A 40 -1.19 -11.18 2.50
CA ASN A 40 -1.03 -11.33 1.06
C ASN A 40 -1.75 -12.58 0.52
N GLU A 41 -1.81 -13.66 1.29
CA GLU A 41 -2.56 -14.87 0.93
C GLU A 41 -4.08 -14.68 0.89
N ASP A 42 -4.61 -13.71 1.66
CA ASP A 42 -6.04 -13.36 1.71
C ASP A 42 -6.44 -12.33 0.63
N ALA A 43 -5.47 -11.79 -0.12
CA ALA A 43 -5.72 -10.94 -1.29
C ALA A 43 -6.16 -11.79 -2.49
N ILE A 44 -7.35 -12.38 -2.39
CA ILE A 44 -7.86 -13.42 -3.31
C ILE A 44 -8.01 -12.95 -4.76
N TYR A 45 -8.20 -11.65 -4.98
CA TYR A 45 -8.27 -11.06 -6.34
C TYR A 45 -6.89 -10.65 -6.86
N GLY A 46 -5.81 -10.81 -6.06
CA GLY A 46 -4.45 -10.46 -6.44
C GLY A 46 -4.18 -8.96 -6.52
N ILE A 47 -3.25 -8.61 -7.39
CA ILE A 47 -2.81 -7.23 -7.61
C ILE A 47 -3.49 -6.58 -8.80
N ALA A 48 -3.67 -5.27 -8.73
CA ALA A 48 -3.88 -4.41 -9.87
C ALA A 48 -2.56 -3.71 -10.22
N VAL A 49 -2.21 -3.71 -11.49
CA VAL A 49 -0.89 -3.25 -11.98
C VAL A 49 -1.01 -1.90 -12.67
N ASN A 50 0.01 -1.07 -12.50
CA ASN A 50 0.21 0.13 -13.31
C ASN A 50 1.09 -0.18 -14.55
N ASP A 51 1.41 0.83 -15.35
CA ASP A 51 2.18 0.65 -16.58
C ASP A 51 3.60 0.10 -16.30
N LEU A 52 4.24 0.52 -15.19
CA LEU A 52 5.57 0.04 -14.83
C LEU A 52 5.57 -1.44 -14.43
N SER A 53 4.66 -1.83 -13.54
CA SER A 53 4.54 -3.24 -13.15
C SER A 53 4.10 -4.13 -14.32
N TYR A 54 3.27 -3.60 -15.22
CA TYR A 54 2.91 -4.28 -16.46
C TYR A 54 4.13 -4.50 -17.38
N GLU A 55 5.02 -3.50 -17.51
CA GLU A 55 6.25 -3.58 -18.29
C GLU A 55 7.22 -4.62 -17.71
N ILE A 56 7.33 -4.71 -16.39
CA ILE A 56 8.14 -5.74 -15.69
C ILE A 56 7.62 -7.15 -15.99
N GLY A 57 6.31 -7.31 -16.23
CA GLY A 57 5.70 -8.61 -16.58
C GLY A 57 4.55 -9.03 -15.69
N PHE A 58 4.21 -8.23 -14.66
CA PHE A 58 3.03 -8.48 -13.82
C PHE A 58 1.72 -8.22 -14.59
N ARG A 59 0.65 -8.83 -14.16
CA ARG A 59 -0.69 -8.65 -14.73
C ARG A 59 -1.72 -8.46 -13.63
N ASN A 60 -2.82 -7.81 -13.97
CA ASN A 60 -3.97 -7.73 -13.09
C ASN A 60 -4.43 -9.13 -12.68
N GLY A 61 -4.73 -9.31 -11.41
CA GLY A 61 -5.15 -10.58 -10.86
C GLY A 61 -4.00 -11.54 -10.50
N ASP A 62 -2.74 -11.20 -10.76
CA ASP A 62 -1.62 -11.99 -10.26
C ASP A 62 -1.61 -11.97 -8.73
N ARG A 63 -1.45 -13.15 -8.11
CA ARG A 63 -1.21 -13.27 -6.67
C ARG A 63 0.29 -13.50 -6.46
N ILE A 64 0.98 -12.51 -5.88
CA ILE A 64 2.41 -12.62 -5.60
C ILE A 64 2.59 -13.64 -4.47
N LEU A 65 3.39 -14.67 -4.69
CA LEU A 65 3.67 -15.71 -3.71
C LEU A 65 4.90 -15.36 -2.88
N ASP A 66 5.96 -14.93 -3.55
CA ASP A 66 7.22 -14.55 -2.90
C ASP A 66 8.11 -13.72 -3.84
N PHE A 67 9.14 -13.14 -3.24
CA PHE A 67 10.29 -12.53 -3.92
C PHE A 67 11.55 -13.31 -3.56
N ASP A 68 12.28 -13.83 -4.56
CA ASP A 68 13.50 -14.64 -4.39
C ASP A 68 13.31 -15.80 -3.39
N GLY A 69 12.12 -16.43 -3.38
CA GLY A 69 11.76 -17.52 -2.48
C GLY A 69 11.38 -17.08 -1.07
N VAL A 70 11.34 -15.79 -0.75
CA VAL A 70 10.90 -15.26 0.54
C VAL A 70 9.43 -14.82 0.44
N PRO A 71 8.50 -15.49 1.13
CA PRO A 71 7.07 -15.12 1.13
C PRO A 71 6.84 -13.74 1.70
N VAL A 72 5.88 -13.02 1.13
CA VAL A 72 5.41 -11.73 1.67
C VAL A 72 4.16 -11.97 2.52
N GLU A 73 4.16 -11.47 3.74
CA GLU A 73 3.05 -11.66 4.68
C GLU A 73 1.97 -10.58 4.51
N ASP A 74 2.39 -9.31 4.46
CA ASP A 74 1.49 -8.16 4.40
C ASP A 74 1.40 -7.63 2.96
N PHE A 75 0.18 -7.60 2.42
CA PHE A 75 -0.08 -7.09 1.06
C PHE A 75 0.43 -5.66 0.86
N ALA A 76 0.26 -4.81 1.87
CA ALA A 76 0.71 -3.41 1.78
C ALA A 76 2.24 -3.28 1.69
N MET A 77 2.99 -4.33 2.05
CA MET A 77 4.45 -4.36 2.00
C MET A 77 5.01 -4.89 0.68
N LEU A 78 4.19 -5.39 -0.25
CA LEU A 78 4.66 -6.01 -1.50
C LEU A 78 5.72 -5.18 -2.24
N GLN A 79 5.43 -3.91 -2.53
CA GLN A 79 6.38 -3.02 -3.21
C GLN A 79 7.62 -2.76 -2.37
N VAL A 80 7.44 -2.56 -1.09
CA VAL A 80 8.51 -2.24 -0.14
C VAL A 80 9.46 -3.42 0.01
N ASP A 81 8.93 -4.62 0.18
CA ASP A 81 9.73 -5.84 0.36
C ASP A 81 10.47 -6.21 -0.92
N MET A 82 9.83 -6.05 -2.09
CA MET A 82 10.50 -6.23 -3.39
C MET A 82 11.72 -5.31 -3.54
N VAL A 83 11.59 -4.05 -3.16
CA VAL A 83 12.69 -3.07 -3.23
C VAL A 83 13.77 -3.35 -2.18
N ARG A 84 13.36 -3.68 -0.93
CA ARG A 84 14.32 -4.00 0.15
C ARG A 84 15.15 -5.23 -0.14
N ALA A 85 14.53 -6.25 -0.71
CA ALA A 85 15.23 -7.45 -1.16
C ALA A 85 16.11 -7.19 -2.39
N GLN A 86 15.89 -6.08 -3.11
CA GLN A 86 16.43 -5.89 -4.48
C GLN A 86 16.11 -7.13 -5.33
N ALA A 87 14.86 -7.59 -5.26
CA ALA A 87 14.43 -8.85 -5.80
C ALA A 87 14.79 -9.00 -7.28
N GLU A 88 15.36 -10.15 -7.64
CA GLU A 88 15.71 -10.51 -9.01
C GLU A 88 14.58 -11.30 -9.67
N GLU A 89 13.72 -11.95 -8.87
CA GLU A 89 12.57 -12.68 -9.36
C GLU A 89 11.37 -12.61 -8.41
N ALA A 90 10.17 -12.74 -8.98
CA ALA A 90 8.92 -12.89 -8.24
C ALA A 90 8.19 -14.13 -8.73
N ARG A 91 7.73 -14.98 -7.82
CA ARG A 91 6.79 -16.05 -8.16
C ARG A 91 5.37 -15.53 -7.97
N VAL A 92 4.54 -15.73 -8.98
CA VAL A 92 3.14 -15.31 -9.00
C VAL A 92 2.23 -16.46 -9.37
N LEU A 93 1.03 -16.49 -8.82
CA LEU A 93 -0.06 -17.33 -9.28
C LEU A 93 -0.94 -16.52 -10.22
N ARG A 94 -0.94 -16.88 -11.50
CA ARG A 94 -1.77 -16.29 -12.57
C ARG A 94 -2.81 -17.29 -13.02
N GLY A 95 -4.05 -17.06 -12.63
CA GLY A 95 -5.07 -18.09 -12.75
C GLY A 95 -4.70 -19.31 -11.91
N ASN A 96 -4.44 -20.44 -12.56
CA ASN A 96 -4.01 -21.68 -11.89
C ASN A 96 -2.52 -22.02 -12.07
N ASP A 97 -1.79 -21.16 -12.81
CA ASP A 97 -0.40 -21.42 -13.14
C ASP A 97 0.55 -20.61 -12.26
N THR A 98 1.57 -21.25 -11.73
CA THR A 98 2.66 -20.54 -11.04
C THR A 98 3.72 -20.14 -12.06
N LEU A 99 3.97 -18.83 -12.15
CA LEU A 99 4.93 -18.25 -13.07
C LEU A 99 6.04 -17.54 -12.30
N THR A 100 7.24 -17.52 -12.85
CA THR A 100 8.36 -16.72 -12.36
C THR A 100 8.56 -15.51 -13.26
N ILE A 101 8.47 -14.32 -12.69
CA ILE A 101 8.71 -13.05 -13.35
C ILE A 101 10.11 -12.58 -12.95
N LYS A 102 10.98 -12.35 -13.94
CA LYS A 102 12.31 -11.79 -13.71
C LYS A 102 12.23 -10.28 -13.58
N ILE A 103 12.87 -9.74 -12.56
CA ILE A 103 12.90 -8.31 -12.26
C ILE A 103 14.29 -7.80 -12.59
N ASP A 104 14.42 -7.03 -13.68
CA ASP A 104 15.70 -6.42 -14.03
C ASP A 104 16.06 -5.36 -12.97
N PRO A 105 17.27 -5.35 -12.41
CA PRO A 105 17.72 -4.37 -11.43
C PRO A 105 17.54 -2.90 -11.86
N GLN A 106 17.50 -2.61 -13.16
CA GLN A 106 17.23 -1.26 -13.68
C GLN A 106 15.87 -0.72 -13.23
N TYR A 107 14.86 -1.58 -13.01
CA TYR A 107 13.54 -1.16 -12.58
C TYR A 107 13.48 -0.73 -11.12
N ILE A 108 14.40 -1.17 -10.25
CA ILE A 108 14.37 -0.87 -8.82
C ILE A 108 14.35 0.66 -8.57
N ALA A 109 15.14 1.42 -9.33
CA ALA A 109 15.14 2.88 -9.22
C ALA A 109 13.82 3.51 -9.68
N ALA A 110 13.17 2.97 -10.72
CA ALA A 110 11.88 3.42 -11.20
C ALA A 110 10.76 3.08 -10.19
N ILE A 111 10.81 1.88 -9.62
CA ILE A 111 9.86 1.40 -8.61
C ILE A 111 9.90 2.29 -7.35
N LEU A 112 11.09 2.69 -6.89
CA LEU A 112 11.26 3.61 -5.77
C LEU A 112 10.59 4.97 -5.99
N ASN A 113 10.53 5.44 -7.24
CA ASN A 113 9.96 6.73 -7.60
C ASN A 113 8.50 6.65 -8.04
N THR A 114 7.93 5.45 -8.15
CA THR A 114 6.56 5.21 -8.59
C THR A 114 5.79 4.54 -7.46
N PRO A 115 5.02 5.30 -6.66
CA PRO A 115 4.17 4.69 -5.62
C PRO A 115 3.03 3.90 -6.27
N GLY A 116 2.59 2.83 -5.59
CA GLY A 116 1.41 2.06 -6.00
C GLY A 116 1.64 1.28 -7.30
N ILE A 117 2.79 0.62 -7.45
CA ILE A 117 3.01 -0.31 -8.57
C ILE A 117 2.15 -1.57 -8.44
N PHE A 118 1.75 -1.89 -7.20
CA PHE A 118 0.82 -2.95 -6.85
C PHE A 118 -0.31 -2.35 -6.00
N ASP A 119 -1.47 -2.20 -6.60
CA ASP A 119 -2.68 -1.86 -5.88
C ASP A 119 -3.47 -3.13 -5.57
N LEU A 120 -4.37 -3.06 -4.60
CA LEU A 120 -5.27 -4.16 -4.31
C LEU A 120 -6.32 -4.28 -5.41
N ALA A 121 -6.39 -5.44 -6.04
CA ALA A 121 -7.45 -5.75 -7.00
C ALA A 121 -8.72 -6.13 -6.25
N PHE A 122 -9.86 -5.63 -6.67
CA PHE A 122 -11.17 -5.95 -6.11
C PHE A 122 -12.27 -5.84 -7.17
N PRO A 123 -13.45 -6.50 -6.98
CA PRO A 123 -14.53 -6.47 -7.92
C PRO A 123 -15.17 -5.07 -8.01
N PHE A 124 -15.80 -4.77 -9.14
CA PHE A 124 -16.57 -3.55 -9.32
C PHE A 124 -17.97 -3.74 -8.75
N VAL A 125 -18.16 -3.44 -7.48
CA VAL A 125 -19.45 -3.50 -6.81
C VAL A 125 -20.00 -2.10 -6.58
N VAL A 126 -21.26 -1.88 -6.92
CA VAL A 126 -21.94 -0.59 -6.74
C VAL A 126 -22.23 -0.37 -5.26
N GLY A 127 -21.60 0.62 -4.67
CA GLY A 127 -21.81 1.03 -3.28
C GLY A 127 -22.80 2.19 -3.14
N GLY A 128 -23.07 2.90 -4.24
CA GLY A 128 -24.01 4.03 -4.27
C GLY A 128 -23.95 4.81 -5.55
N PHE A 129 -24.74 5.88 -5.60
CA PHE A 129 -24.76 6.80 -6.74
C PHE A 129 -24.25 8.17 -6.32
N VAL A 130 -23.55 8.83 -7.22
CA VAL A 130 -23.20 10.25 -7.04
C VAL A 130 -24.47 11.07 -7.12
N GLU A 131 -24.57 12.16 -6.37
CA GLU A 131 -25.74 13.06 -6.42
C GLU A 131 -25.96 13.58 -7.85
N GLY A 132 -27.15 13.39 -8.39
CA GLY A 132 -27.45 13.71 -9.78
C GLY A 132 -26.87 12.74 -10.82
N SER A 133 -26.52 11.52 -10.43
CA SER A 133 -25.98 10.51 -11.33
C SER A 133 -26.86 10.28 -12.55
N ILE A 134 -26.24 10.28 -13.74
CA ILE A 134 -26.90 9.99 -15.03
C ILE A 134 -27.43 8.55 -15.13
N ASN A 135 -26.97 7.66 -14.26
CA ASN A 135 -27.37 6.25 -14.20
C ASN A 135 -28.26 5.91 -13.01
N ALA A 136 -28.76 6.90 -12.25
CA ALA A 136 -29.63 6.63 -11.11
C ALA A 136 -30.91 5.84 -11.49
N ASP A 137 -31.44 6.09 -12.69
CA ASP A 137 -32.65 5.43 -13.21
C ASP A 137 -32.36 4.36 -14.29
N SER A 138 -31.09 3.93 -14.41
CA SER A 138 -30.70 2.95 -15.44
C SER A 138 -31.15 1.52 -15.14
N GLY A 139 -31.64 1.26 -13.93
CA GLY A 139 -31.93 -0.08 -13.41
C GLY A 139 -30.76 -0.74 -12.69
N LEU A 140 -29.62 -0.04 -12.55
CA LEU A 140 -28.51 -0.47 -11.70
C LEU A 140 -28.88 -0.25 -10.21
N GLU A 141 -28.50 -1.16 -9.34
CA GLU A 141 -28.81 -1.13 -7.92
C GLU A 141 -27.54 -1.22 -7.05
N ILE A 142 -27.65 -0.75 -5.82
CA ILE A 142 -26.57 -0.91 -4.82
C ILE A 142 -26.39 -2.41 -4.54
N GLY A 143 -25.15 -2.87 -4.57
CA GLY A 143 -24.79 -4.27 -4.43
C GLY A 143 -24.60 -5.01 -5.75
N ASP A 144 -24.96 -4.41 -6.88
CA ASP A 144 -24.70 -4.99 -8.21
C ASP A 144 -23.20 -5.08 -8.45
N GLU A 145 -22.76 -6.23 -8.96
CA GLU A 145 -21.39 -6.44 -9.38
C GLU A 145 -21.29 -6.38 -10.91
N VAL A 146 -20.54 -5.41 -11.43
CA VAL A 146 -20.28 -5.31 -12.88
C VAL A 146 -19.24 -6.35 -13.27
N LYS A 147 -19.60 -7.23 -14.19
CA LYS A 147 -18.78 -8.36 -14.67
C LYS A 147 -18.24 -8.17 -16.09
N GLY A 148 -18.62 -7.10 -16.76
CA GLY A 148 -18.15 -6.84 -18.11
C GLY A 148 -18.82 -5.63 -18.76
N ILE A 149 -18.22 -5.18 -19.85
CA ILE A 149 -18.69 -4.07 -20.68
C ILE A 149 -18.70 -4.54 -22.14
N ASP A 150 -19.83 -4.31 -22.85
CA ASP A 150 -20.00 -4.64 -24.27
C ASP A 150 -19.58 -6.08 -24.65
N SER A 151 -20.04 -7.05 -23.86
CA SER A 151 -19.73 -8.47 -23.99
C SER A 151 -18.28 -8.89 -23.72
N VAL A 152 -17.43 -7.98 -23.22
CA VAL A 152 -16.09 -8.32 -22.74
C VAL A 152 -16.17 -8.56 -21.24
N SER A 153 -15.90 -9.79 -20.81
CA SER A 153 -15.88 -10.15 -19.39
C SER A 153 -14.66 -9.55 -18.70
N MET A 154 -14.91 -8.94 -17.55
CA MET A 154 -13.88 -8.32 -16.70
C MET A 154 -14.23 -8.61 -15.25
N PHE A 155 -13.20 -8.84 -14.41
CA PHE A 155 -13.41 -9.25 -13.02
C PHE A 155 -12.98 -8.19 -12.01
N LEU A 156 -12.21 -7.19 -12.46
CA LEU A 156 -11.59 -6.22 -11.59
C LEU A 156 -12.09 -4.80 -11.87
N ALA A 157 -12.31 -4.04 -10.82
CA ALA A 157 -12.76 -2.65 -10.91
C ALA A 157 -11.84 -1.79 -11.78
N GLN A 158 -10.53 -2.04 -11.71
CA GLN A 158 -9.52 -1.33 -12.48
C GLN A 158 -9.65 -1.59 -13.99
N GLU A 159 -9.99 -2.81 -14.39
CA GLU A 159 -10.20 -3.19 -15.79
C GLU A 159 -11.45 -2.52 -16.36
N ILE A 160 -12.54 -2.58 -15.59
CA ILE A 160 -13.81 -1.94 -15.95
C ILE A 160 -13.63 -0.43 -16.11
N ARG A 161 -12.93 0.22 -15.16
CA ARG A 161 -12.62 1.65 -15.27
C ARG A 161 -11.80 1.98 -16.51
N LYS A 162 -10.78 1.17 -16.81
CA LYS A 162 -9.94 1.35 -18.00
C LYS A 162 -10.75 1.19 -19.29
N GLU A 163 -11.71 0.27 -19.32
CA GLU A 163 -12.57 0.08 -20.47
C GLU A 163 -13.57 1.24 -20.64
N LEU A 164 -14.22 1.67 -19.56
CA LEU A 164 -15.12 2.82 -19.57
C LEU A 164 -14.46 4.11 -20.10
N LEU A 165 -13.17 4.31 -19.82
CA LEU A 165 -12.40 5.45 -20.37
C LEU A 165 -12.31 5.47 -21.90
N ARG A 166 -12.53 4.32 -22.58
CA ARG A 166 -12.56 4.21 -24.05
C ARG A 166 -13.92 4.57 -24.63
N HIS A 167 -14.96 4.55 -23.80
CA HIS A 167 -16.36 4.74 -24.18
C HIS A 167 -16.95 6.08 -23.69
N LYS A 168 -16.12 7.13 -23.60
CA LYS A 168 -16.58 8.45 -23.18
C LYS A 168 -17.75 8.96 -24.01
N GLU A 169 -18.71 9.60 -23.35
CA GLU A 169 -19.90 10.22 -23.96
C GLU A 169 -20.75 9.22 -24.79
N SER A 170 -20.71 7.94 -24.41
CA SER A 170 -21.47 6.89 -25.09
C SER A 170 -22.26 6.04 -24.10
N THR A 171 -23.15 5.21 -24.64
CA THR A 171 -23.89 4.21 -23.86
C THR A 171 -23.25 2.85 -24.08
N VAL A 172 -22.93 2.16 -22.98
CA VAL A 172 -22.38 0.80 -22.99
C VAL A 172 -23.36 -0.18 -22.40
N SER A 173 -23.26 -1.45 -22.77
CA SER A 173 -24.04 -2.54 -22.16
C SER A 173 -23.21 -3.18 -21.06
N ALA A 174 -23.51 -2.89 -19.79
CA ALA A 174 -22.85 -3.52 -18.66
C ALA A 174 -23.49 -4.88 -18.36
N THR A 175 -22.68 -5.93 -18.33
CA THR A 175 -23.09 -7.22 -17.77
C THR A 175 -22.94 -7.15 -16.24
N VAL A 176 -24.06 -7.29 -15.56
CA VAL A 176 -24.17 -7.11 -14.11
C VAL A 176 -24.62 -8.41 -13.47
N SER A 177 -24.02 -8.78 -12.35
CA SER A 177 -24.49 -9.87 -11.49
C SER A 177 -25.24 -9.29 -10.30
N ARG A 178 -26.51 -9.65 -10.17
CA ARG A 178 -27.39 -9.32 -9.02
C ARG A 178 -27.86 -10.60 -8.38
N SER A 179 -27.46 -10.82 -7.14
CA SER A 179 -27.79 -12.04 -6.39
C SER A 179 -27.45 -13.35 -7.12
N GLY A 180 -26.46 -13.33 -8.00
CA GLY A 180 -26.02 -14.48 -8.81
C GLY A 180 -26.63 -14.54 -10.22
N ASP A 181 -27.68 -13.79 -10.51
CA ASP A 181 -28.27 -13.70 -11.84
C ASP A 181 -27.52 -12.67 -12.71
N LEU A 182 -27.25 -13.03 -13.96
CA LEU A 182 -26.60 -12.13 -14.91
C LEU A 182 -27.65 -11.39 -15.73
N MET A 183 -27.50 -10.09 -15.85
CA MET A 183 -28.33 -9.22 -16.64
C MET A 183 -27.51 -8.17 -17.36
N ASN A 184 -28.06 -7.63 -18.46
CA ASN A 184 -27.42 -6.54 -19.20
C ASN A 184 -28.17 -5.24 -18.91
N ILE A 185 -27.46 -4.22 -18.47
CA ILE A 185 -28.00 -2.90 -18.14
C ILE A 185 -27.31 -1.86 -19.04
N PRO A 186 -28.04 -1.03 -19.78
CA PRO A 186 -27.45 0.06 -20.52
C PRO A 186 -27.01 1.17 -19.55
N LEU A 187 -25.74 1.55 -19.58
CA LEU A 187 -25.17 2.59 -18.76
C LEU A 187 -24.60 3.71 -19.61
N GLN A 188 -24.88 4.95 -19.23
CA GLN A 188 -24.26 6.13 -19.83
C GLN A 188 -22.89 6.41 -19.23
N VAL A 189 -21.92 6.64 -20.08
CA VAL A 189 -20.55 7.03 -19.69
C VAL A 189 -20.40 8.52 -19.92
N ASP A 190 -20.00 9.25 -18.90
CA ASP A 190 -19.80 10.70 -19.00
C ASP A 190 -18.53 11.09 -19.77
N SER A 191 -18.29 12.40 -19.94
CA SER A 191 -17.11 12.95 -20.64
C SER A 191 -15.79 12.61 -19.95
N THR A 192 -15.82 12.23 -18.67
CA THR A 192 -14.64 11.81 -17.90
C THR A 192 -14.37 10.31 -18.01
N GLY A 193 -15.30 9.53 -18.59
CA GLY A 193 -15.20 8.08 -18.68
C GLY A 193 -15.74 7.36 -17.45
N MET A 194 -16.64 7.99 -16.71
CA MET A 194 -17.24 7.42 -15.50
C MET A 194 -18.75 7.19 -15.69
N ILE A 195 -19.28 6.19 -14.99
CA ILE A 195 -20.72 5.91 -14.93
C ILE A 195 -21.39 6.55 -13.70
N GLN A 196 -20.68 7.43 -13.00
CA GLN A 196 -21.15 8.20 -11.84
C GLN A 196 -21.76 7.36 -10.71
N VAL A 197 -21.16 6.21 -10.44
CA VAL A 197 -21.44 5.38 -9.27
C VAL A 197 -20.24 5.41 -8.30
N MET A 198 -20.54 5.28 -7.03
CA MET A 198 -19.55 5.04 -5.98
C MET A 198 -19.31 3.54 -5.87
N LEU A 199 -18.06 3.12 -5.80
CA LEU A 199 -17.74 1.73 -5.52
C LEU A 199 -17.96 1.43 -4.04
N ASP A 200 -18.35 0.19 -3.76
CA ASP A 200 -18.29 -0.32 -2.39
C ASP A 200 -16.81 -0.47 -2.00
N THR A 201 -16.38 0.30 -1.04
CA THR A 201 -15.00 0.34 -0.54
C THR A 201 -14.83 -0.38 0.80
N ASP A 202 -15.85 -1.06 1.27
CA ASP A 202 -15.77 -1.88 2.47
C ASP A 202 -15.00 -3.17 2.17
N LEU A 203 -13.70 -3.12 2.40
CA LEU A 203 -12.80 -4.24 2.12
C LEU A 203 -13.15 -5.51 2.91
N THR A 204 -13.84 -5.38 4.05
CA THR A 204 -14.22 -6.54 4.86
C THR A 204 -15.26 -7.44 4.16
N LYS A 205 -15.97 -6.91 3.15
CA LYS A 205 -16.89 -7.69 2.33
C LYS A 205 -16.18 -8.58 1.30
N PHE A 206 -14.97 -8.20 0.92
CA PHE A 206 -14.22 -8.86 -0.16
C PHE A 206 -13.02 -9.65 0.36
N PHE A 207 -12.51 -9.31 1.53
CA PHE A 207 -11.27 -9.88 2.05
C PHE A 207 -11.39 -10.22 3.54
N THR A 208 -10.63 -11.20 3.96
CA THR A 208 -10.43 -11.49 5.37
C THR A 208 -9.34 -10.56 5.90
N ILE A 209 -9.73 -9.54 6.63
CA ILE A 209 -8.78 -8.63 7.30
C ILE A 209 -8.30 -9.28 8.59
N THR A 210 -7.00 -9.43 8.75
CA THR A 210 -6.41 -9.90 9.99
C THR A 210 -6.36 -8.73 10.98
N SER A 211 -7.02 -8.90 12.12
CA SER A 211 -7.06 -7.91 13.20
C SER A 211 -6.50 -8.54 14.47
N HIS A 212 -5.59 -7.82 15.12
CA HIS A 212 -5.05 -8.18 16.42
C HIS A 212 -5.31 -7.06 17.43
N ASP A 213 -6.18 -7.35 18.39
CA ASP A 213 -6.43 -6.45 19.51
C ASP A 213 -5.43 -6.72 20.63
N TYR A 214 -4.87 -5.65 21.17
CA TYR A 214 -3.90 -5.73 22.26
C TYR A 214 -4.45 -5.06 23.51
N ASN A 215 -4.36 -5.74 24.64
CA ASN A 215 -4.55 -5.11 25.93
C ASN A 215 -3.26 -4.38 26.37
N PHE A 216 -3.33 -3.58 27.43
CA PHE A 216 -2.20 -2.80 27.93
C PHE A 216 -0.90 -3.62 28.10
N PHE A 217 -0.99 -4.85 28.61
CA PHE A 217 0.20 -5.68 28.86
C PHE A 217 0.76 -6.31 27.58
N THR A 218 -0.10 -6.66 26.61
CA THR A 218 0.32 -7.24 25.33
C THR A 218 0.71 -6.18 24.31
N ALA A 219 0.22 -4.95 24.45
CA ALA A 219 0.58 -3.82 23.59
C ALA A 219 2.04 -3.37 23.75
N ILE A 220 2.62 -3.49 24.97
CA ILE A 220 4.01 -3.12 25.22
C ILE A 220 4.99 -3.97 24.40
N PRO A 221 4.97 -5.31 24.49
CA PRO A 221 5.87 -6.14 23.67
C PRO A 221 5.57 -6.01 22.17
N ALA A 222 4.30 -5.84 21.76
CA ALA A 222 3.93 -5.59 20.36
C ALA A 222 4.52 -4.25 19.86
N GLY A 223 4.41 -3.18 20.65
CA GLY A 223 5.02 -1.88 20.35
C GLY A 223 6.54 -1.95 20.26
N CYS A 224 7.20 -2.70 21.16
CA CYS A 224 8.63 -2.95 21.08
C CYS A 224 9.01 -3.68 19.78
N LYS A 225 8.28 -4.73 19.41
CA LYS A 225 8.49 -5.48 18.16
C LYS A 225 8.32 -4.57 16.94
N LYS A 226 7.26 -3.75 16.91
CA LYS A 226 6.99 -2.80 15.82
C LYS A 226 8.09 -1.73 15.73
N ALA A 227 8.51 -1.15 16.84
CA ALA A 227 9.61 -0.20 16.89
C ALA A 227 10.91 -0.82 16.37
N TRP A 228 11.25 -2.03 16.82
CA TRP A 228 12.44 -2.75 16.37
C TRP A 228 12.42 -3.04 14.87
N ASN A 229 11.29 -3.52 14.36
CA ASN A 229 11.12 -3.75 12.93
C ASN A 229 11.30 -2.46 12.12
N ASN A 230 10.73 -1.35 12.58
CA ASN A 230 10.88 -0.06 11.91
C ASN A 230 12.33 0.46 11.96
N ILE A 231 13.04 0.28 13.08
CA ILE A 231 14.47 0.62 13.17
C ILE A 231 15.29 -0.19 12.15
N THR A 232 15.11 -1.51 12.13
CA THR A 232 15.87 -2.39 11.23
C THR A 232 15.54 -2.12 9.77
N ASN A 233 14.28 -1.85 9.45
CA ASN A 233 13.84 -1.48 8.11
C ASN A 233 14.44 -0.15 7.68
N TYR A 234 14.41 0.87 8.54
CA TYR A 234 14.99 2.16 8.24
C TYR A 234 16.51 2.10 7.99
N ILE A 235 17.23 1.29 8.78
CA ILE A 235 18.68 1.06 8.56
C ILE A 235 18.91 0.39 7.18
N ARG A 236 18.08 -0.58 6.79
CA ARG A 236 18.15 -1.21 5.45
C ARG A 236 17.86 -0.20 4.33
N GLU A 237 16.85 0.64 4.50
CA GLU A 237 16.48 1.70 3.54
C GLU A 237 17.61 2.73 3.37
N LEU A 238 18.27 3.12 4.47
CA LEU A 238 19.48 3.95 4.40
C LEU A 238 20.59 3.24 3.61
N GLY A 239 20.75 1.92 3.79
CA GLY A 239 21.69 1.13 2.98
C GLY A 239 21.39 1.19 1.48
N LEU A 240 20.10 1.20 1.09
CA LEU A 240 19.69 1.36 -0.31
C LEU A 240 20.05 2.74 -0.87
N ILE A 241 19.91 3.80 -0.06
CA ILE A 241 20.27 5.18 -0.45
C ILE A 241 21.75 5.27 -0.81
N PHE A 242 22.60 4.59 -0.04
CA PHE A 242 24.05 4.58 -0.29
C PHE A 242 24.49 3.55 -1.34
N SER A 243 23.58 2.72 -1.85
CA SER A 243 23.88 1.72 -2.87
C SER A 243 24.03 2.37 -4.26
N PRO A 244 25.18 2.18 -4.95
CA PRO A 244 25.36 2.70 -6.31
C PRO A 244 24.39 2.08 -7.34
N LYS A 245 23.89 0.87 -7.06
CA LYS A 245 22.99 0.13 -7.96
C LYS A 245 21.60 0.77 -8.04
N THR A 246 21.06 1.21 -6.91
CA THR A 246 19.69 1.72 -6.82
C THR A 246 19.56 3.19 -7.20
N LYS A 247 20.66 3.98 -7.10
CA LYS A 247 20.66 5.45 -7.26
C LYS A 247 19.58 6.14 -6.40
N ALA A 248 19.18 5.50 -5.29
CA ALA A 248 18.08 5.94 -4.43
C ALA A 248 18.33 7.32 -3.79
N TYR A 249 19.57 7.78 -3.72
CA TYR A 249 19.91 9.14 -3.27
C TYR A 249 19.23 10.25 -4.10
N LYS A 250 18.81 9.96 -5.34
CA LYS A 250 18.06 10.91 -6.17
C LYS A 250 16.61 11.06 -5.76
N SER A 251 16.08 10.11 -4.99
CA SER A 251 14.68 10.04 -4.53
C SER A 251 14.51 10.58 -3.11
N VAL A 252 15.59 11.03 -2.47
CA VAL A 252 15.53 11.60 -1.12
C VAL A 252 14.75 12.92 -1.17
N GLY A 253 13.57 12.92 -0.53
CA GLY A 253 12.68 14.09 -0.48
C GLY A 253 13.21 15.19 0.44
N SER A 254 12.76 16.41 0.18
CA SER A 254 13.02 17.57 1.03
C SER A 254 12.13 17.59 2.27
N PHE A 255 12.39 18.50 3.23
CA PHE A 255 11.52 18.77 4.39
C PHE A 255 10.05 19.02 3.98
N ILE A 256 9.83 19.63 2.81
CA ILE A 256 8.50 19.87 2.26
C ILE A 256 7.82 18.55 1.89
N ALA A 257 8.57 17.56 1.41
CA ALA A 257 8.04 16.23 1.10
C ALA A 257 7.60 15.51 2.39
N ILE A 258 8.35 15.63 3.49
CA ILE A 258 7.96 15.10 4.80
C ILE A 258 6.66 15.75 5.29
N GLY A 259 6.52 17.07 5.13
CA GLY A 259 5.28 17.78 5.48
C GLY A 259 4.04 17.29 4.71
N LYS A 260 4.22 16.86 3.46
CA LYS A 260 3.12 16.32 2.62
C LYS A 260 2.67 14.92 3.01
N ILE A 261 3.43 14.19 3.82
CA ILE A 261 3.05 12.87 4.33
C ILE A 261 1.95 12.99 5.40
N PHE A 262 1.88 14.16 6.08
CA PHE A 262 0.82 14.39 7.04
C PHE A 262 -0.53 14.55 6.33
N PRO A 263 -1.58 13.91 6.86
CA PRO A 263 -2.92 13.98 6.25
C PRO A 263 -3.45 15.42 6.25
N GLY A 264 -4.20 15.78 5.22
CA GLY A 264 -4.87 17.09 5.14
C GLY A 264 -6.04 17.24 6.14
N SER A 265 -6.52 16.14 6.70
CA SER A 265 -7.51 16.07 7.79
C SER A 265 -6.85 15.48 9.04
N TRP A 266 -7.33 15.90 10.23
CA TRP A 266 -6.76 15.42 11.48
C TRP A 266 -7.12 13.95 11.71
N ASP A 267 -6.09 13.10 11.78
CA ASP A 267 -6.19 11.66 12.02
C ASP A 267 -5.16 11.28 13.11
N TRP A 268 -5.65 10.95 14.29
CA TRP A 268 -4.80 10.64 15.44
C TRP A 268 -3.90 9.41 15.21
N TYR A 269 -4.41 8.37 14.58
CA TYR A 269 -3.62 7.17 14.27
C TYR A 269 -2.42 7.52 13.39
N ARG A 270 -2.65 8.27 12.30
CA ARG A 270 -1.58 8.70 11.38
C ARG A 270 -0.60 9.64 12.04
N VAL A 271 -1.09 10.63 12.82
CA VAL A 271 -0.22 11.57 13.54
C VAL A 271 0.71 10.85 14.51
N TRP A 272 0.20 9.90 15.30
CA TRP A 272 1.01 9.16 16.26
C TRP A 272 2.00 8.22 15.55
N ASN A 273 1.56 7.53 14.49
CA ASN A 273 2.42 6.64 13.70
C ASN A 273 3.57 7.40 13.04
N LEU A 274 3.27 8.55 12.40
CA LEU A 274 4.29 9.42 11.80
C LEU A 274 5.25 9.99 12.86
N THR A 275 4.75 10.39 14.03
CA THR A 275 5.58 10.88 15.13
C THR A 275 6.53 9.80 15.63
N ALA A 276 6.05 8.57 15.79
CA ALA A 276 6.88 7.43 16.20
C ALA A 276 7.95 7.13 15.14
N MET A 277 7.58 7.13 13.86
CA MET A 277 8.51 6.93 12.74
C MET A 277 9.58 8.03 12.70
N LEU A 278 9.19 9.30 12.78
CA LEU A 278 10.12 10.43 12.79
C LEU A 278 11.07 10.36 14.00
N SER A 279 10.59 9.93 15.16
CA SER A 279 11.41 9.73 16.35
C SER A 279 12.49 8.66 16.12
N ILE A 280 12.14 7.54 15.46
CA ILE A 280 13.11 6.52 15.05
C ILE A 280 14.13 7.11 14.05
N MET A 281 13.66 7.82 13.02
CA MET A 281 14.53 8.42 12.02
C MET A 281 15.56 9.36 12.67
N LEU A 282 15.11 10.25 13.56
CA LEU A 282 16.00 11.15 14.31
C LEU A 282 16.97 10.37 15.20
N GLY A 283 16.51 9.32 15.88
CA GLY A 283 17.36 8.47 16.70
C GLY A 283 18.46 7.79 15.88
N VAL A 284 18.12 7.20 14.73
CA VAL A 284 19.08 6.53 13.84
C VAL A 284 20.03 7.53 13.18
N LEU A 285 19.52 8.66 12.68
CA LEU A 285 20.37 9.68 12.05
C LEU A 285 21.39 10.28 13.03
N ASN A 286 21.00 10.48 14.30
CA ASN A 286 21.91 10.96 15.33
C ASN A 286 22.97 9.92 15.75
N LEU A 287 22.78 8.63 15.44
CA LEU A 287 23.80 7.60 15.62
C LEU A 287 24.82 7.56 14.49
N LEU A 288 24.46 8.05 13.32
CA LEU A 288 25.36 8.08 12.18
C LEU A 288 26.31 9.28 12.31
N PRO A 289 27.62 9.09 12.12
CA PRO A 289 28.60 10.18 12.15
C PRO A 289 28.48 11.01 10.85
N ILE A 290 27.39 11.76 10.71
CA ILE A 290 27.17 12.63 9.54
C ILE A 290 27.58 14.06 9.96
N PRO A 291 28.68 14.61 9.41
CA PRO A 291 29.25 15.89 9.85
C PRO A 291 28.36 17.13 9.70
N ALA A 292 27.16 16.99 9.12
CA ALA A 292 26.25 18.10 8.83
C ALA A 292 25.04 18.18 9.77
N LEU A 293 24.92 17.26 10.74
CA LEU A 293 23.80 17.22 11.71
C LEU A 293 24.22 17.49 13.15
N ASP A 294 25.51 17.72 13.39
CA ASP A 294 26.09 18.14 14.68
C ASP A 294 26.23 19.67 14.78
#